data_850192086aa9c23bddee8728148b6ab9
#
_entry.id   850192086aa9c23bddee8728148b6ab9
#
_cell.length_a   1.000
_cell.length_b   1.000
_cell.length_c   1.000
_cell.angle_alpha   90.00
_cell.angle_beta   90.00
_cell.angle_gamma   90.00
#
_symmetry.space_group_name_H-M   'P 1'
#
loop_
_entity.id
_entity.type
_entity.pdbx_description
1 polymer ?
#
loop_
_entity_poly.entity_id
_entity_poly.type
_entity_poly.pdbx_seq_one_letter_code
_entity_poly.pdbx_strand_id
1 'polypeptide(L)'
;MNGGGPVSKETQKFLSMAIAPMISGYGLTETSAMGALNDPMAWNPDALGEIPGCIEVKLVDFPDAGYFTKNDPPQGEILIRGGSVTTYYWDNEEETKAAFTEDGWFRTGDIGEFDKNGHLKIIDRKKNLVKTLNGEYIALEKLESVYRSSPVVGNICVYAAEDQDKPVAIIVPVEVALKKIASENGIEGDSLESLVHNEKLKSIVLKQLQSAGKAGGLRGIEIINGVVLSDEEWTPQNVSLTTLFFTLRADHIPRVT
;
A
#
# COMPACT_ATOMS: atom_id res chain seq x y z
N MET A 1 2.57 -0.99 19.57
CA MET A 1 1.67 -0.10 18.80
C MET A 1 2.24 0.09 17.41
N ASN A 2 1.39 0.04 16.39
CA ASN A 2 1.78 0.31 14.99
C ASN A 2 0.95 1.49 14.46
N GLY A 3 1.60 2.37 13.69
CA GLY A 3 0.96 3.51 13.06
C GLY A 3 1.90 4.15 12.04
N GLY A 4 1.37 4.99 11.15
CA GLY A 4 2.14 5.69 10.12
C GLY A 4 2.46 4.87 8.86
N GLY A 5 2.19 3.57 8.85
CA GLY A 5 2.36 2.71 7.68
C GLY A 5 1.59 1.40 7.81
N PRO A 6 1.25 0.75 6.71
CA PRO A 6 0.55 -0.52 6.72
C PRO A 6 1.44 -1.64 7.27
N VAL A 7 0.84 -2.57 7.99
CA VAL A 7 1.46 -3.82 8.42
C VAL A 7 0.61 -4.99 7.93
N SER A 8 1.25 -6.07 7.46
CA SER A 8 0.50 -7.23 7.01
C SER A 8 -0.25 -7.88 8.16
N LYS A 9 -1.42 -8.45 7.85
CA LYS A 9 -2.26 -9.15 8.84
C LYS A 9 -1.50 -10.32 9.49
N GLU A 10 -0.71 -11.04 8.71
CA GLU A 10 0.12 -12.15 9.17
C GLU A 10 1.17 -11.68 10.18
N THR A 11 1.87 -10.59 9.86
CA THR A 11 2.87 -9.98 10.75
C THR A 11 2.21 -9.50 12.05
N GLN A 12 1.06 -8.81 11.94
CA GLN A 12 0.32 -8.33 13.09
C GLN A 12 -0.12 -9.49 14.00
N LYS A 13 -0.65 -10.56 13.43
CA LYS A 13 -1.04 -11.77 14.16
C LYS A 13 0.16 -12.44 14.81
N PHE A 14 1.24 -12.64 14.08
CA PHE A 14 2.46 -13.26 14.58
C PHE A 14 3.01 -12.50 15.79
N LEU A 15 3.21 -11.17 15.65
CA LEU A 15 3.71 -10.34 16.74
C LEU A 15 2.77 -10.33 17.95
N SER A 16 1.46 -10.29 17.69
CA SER A 16 0.46 -10.29 18.76
C SER A 16 0.42 -11.59 19.55
N MET A 17 0.68 -12.71 18.89
CA MET A 17 0.74 -14.02 19.54
C MET A 17 2.09 -14.28 20.22
N ALA A 18 3.18 -13.80 19.62
CA ALA A 18 4.53 -14.07 20.11
C ALA A 18 4.97 -13.14 21.27
N ILE A 19 4.47 -11.91 21.30
CA ILE A 19 4.94 -10.88 22.25
C ILE A 19 3.77 -10.30 23.04
N ALA A 20 2.90 -9.54 22.39
CA ALA A 20 1.73 -8.87 23.01
C ALA A 20 0.79 -8.37 21.91
N PRO A 21 -0.51 -8.14 22.20
CA PRO A 21 -1.45 -7.58 21.24
C PRO A 21 -0.90 -6.33 20.55
N MET A 22 -0.73 -6.40 19.25
CA MET A 22 -0.23 -5.30 18.43
C MET A 22 -1.37 -4.36 18.08
N ILE A 23 -1.46 -3.25 18.79
CA ILE A 23 -2.50 -2.24 18.57
C ILE A 23 -2.12 -1.43 17.35
N SER A 24 -2.98 -1.41 16.35
CA SER A 24 -2.87 -0.56 15.17
C SER A 24 -3.68 0.71 15.35
N GLY A 25 -3.16 1.83 14.85
CA GLY A 25 -3.83 3.11 14.81
C GLY A 25 -3.68 3.77 13.45
N TYR A 26 -4.69 4.53 13.07
CA TYR A 26 -4.72 5.35 11.87
C TYR A 26 -4.91 6.81 12.25
N GLY A 27 -4.22 7.67 11.54
CA GLY A 27 -4.35 9.11 11.63
C GLY A 27 -3.30 9.79 10.77
N LEU A 28 -3.46 11.09 10.61
CA LEU A 28 -2.60 11.94 9.79
C LEU A 28 -2.02 13.06 10.66
N THR A 29 -1.02 13.74 10.16
CA THR A 29 -0.48 14.95 10.80
C THR A 29 -1.59 15.98 11.00
N GLU A 30 -2.43 16.16 9.99
CA GLU A 30 -3.56 17.08 9.96
C GLU A 30 -4.67 16.75 10.97
N THR A 31 -4.71 15.51 11.48
CA THR A 31 -5.68 15.08 12.50
C THR A 31 -5.05 14.87 13.87
N SER A 32 -3.79 15.30 14.07
CA SER A 32 -3.01 15.04 15.29
C SER A 32 -2.98 13.53 15.64
N ALA A 33 -2.82 12.69 14.62
CA ALA A 33 -2.85 11.23 14.67
C ALA A 33 -4.22 10.62 15.09
N MET A 34 -5.29 11.40 15.16
CA MET A 34 -6.64 10.91 15.49
C MET A 34 -7.39 10.53 14.21
N GLY A 35 -7.70 9.26 14.06
CA GLY A 35 -8.49 8.70 12.96
C GLY A 35 -9.24 7.45 13.42
N ALA A 36 -8.51 6.36 13.69
CA ALA A 36 -9.07 5.14 14.28
C ALA A 36 -8.02 4.47 15.17
N LEU A 37 -8.47 3.75 16.18
CA LEU A 37 -7.60 3.05 17.12
C LEU A 37 -8.18 1.69 17.50
N ASN A 38 -7.35 0.67 17.42
CA ASN A 38 -7.73 -0.67 17.84
C ASN A 38 -7.81 -0.75 19.37
N ASP A 39 -8.94 -1.25 19.89
CA ASP A 39 -9.10 -1.50 21.33
C ASP A 39 -8.27 -2.73 21.73
N PRO A 40 -7.36 -2.61 22.71
CA PRO A 40 -6.59 -3.76 23.19
C PRO A 40 -7.46 -4.85 23.83
N MET A 41 -8.66 -4.51 24.32
CA MET A 41 -9.61 -5.46 24.93
C MET A 41 -10.54 -6.12 23.90
N ALA A 42 -10.69 -5.48 22.72
CA ALA A 42 -11.48 -5.99 21.58
C ALA A 42 -10.63 -6.03 20.30
N TRP A 43 -9.40 -6.52 20.43
CA TRP A 43 -8.41 -6.51 19.35
C TRP A 43 -8.91 -7.19 18.08
N ASN A 44 -8.89 -6.44 16.97
CA ASN A 44 -9.27 -6.91 15.65
C ASN A 44 -8.11 -6.72 14.66
N PRO A 45 -7.44 -7.80 14.21
CA PRO A 45 -6.33 -7.72 13.27
C PRO A 45 -6.77 -7.37 11.84
N ASP A 46 -8.07 -7.35 11.58
CA ASP A 46 -8.64 -7.11 10.26
C ASP A 46 -9.08 -5.65 10.06
N ALA A 47 -8.95 -4.81 11.11
CA ALA A 47 -9.35 -3.41 11.08
C ALA A 47 -8.39 -2.51 11.86
N LEU A 48 -8.49 -1.22 11.65
CA LEU A 48 -7.74 -0.21 12.39
C LEU A 48 -8.40 0.13 13.74
N GLY A 49 -9.64 -0.32 13.93
CA GLY A 49 -10.39 -0.18 15.15
C GLY A 49 -11.50 0.86 15.11
N GLU A 50 -11.85 1.35 16.29
CA GLU A 50 -12.96 2.25 16.53
C GLU A 50 -12.58 3.72 16.30
N ILE A 51 -13.60 4.54 16.09
CA ILE A 51 -13.43 5.98 15.95
C ILE A 51 -13.38 6.61 17.35
N PRO A 52 -12.31 7.36 17.71
CA PRO A 52 -12.24 8.07 18.97
C PRO A 52 -13.36 9.11 19.13
N GLY A 53 -13.93 9.21 20.33
CA GLY A 53 -15.06 10.10 20.60
C GLY A 53 -14.78 11.62 20.47
N CYS A 54 -13.55 12.01 20.18
CA CYS A 54 -13.16 13.41 19.95
C CYS A 54 -13.26 13.83 18.47
N ILE A 55 -13.58 12.92 17.57
CA ILE A 55 -13.72 13.16 16.14
C ILE A 55 -14.99 12.51 15.58
N GLU A 56 -15.38 12.99 14.42
CA GLU A 56 -16.42 12.37 13.57
C GLU A 56 -15.74 11.90 12.28
N VAL A 57 -16.17 10.74 11.79
CA VAL A 57 -15.69 10.16 10.53
C VAL A 57 -16.87 9.82 9.65
N LYS A 58 -16.79 10.20 8.37
CA LYS A 58 -17.76 9.76 7.35
C LYS A 58 -17.04 9.26 6.10
N LEU A 59 -17.72 8.43 5.34
CA LEU A 59 -17.33 8.03 3.99
C LEU A 59 -18.11 8.87 2.96
N VAL A 60 -17.44 9.22 1.87
CA VAL A 60 -18.04 9.90 0.72
C VAL A 60 -17.75 9.07 -0.53
N ASP A 61 -18.76 8.93 -1.38
CA ASP A 61 -18.63 8.16 -2.61
C ASP A 61 -17.42 8.60 -3.44
N PHE A 62 -16.68 7.63 -3.95
CA PHE A 62 -15.62 7.82 -4.93
C PHE A 62 -15.94 6.98 -6.18
N PRO A 63 -16.81 7.51 -7.06
CA PRO A 63 -17.37 6.77 -8.19
C PRO A 63 -16.32 6.29 -9.19
N ASP A 64 -15.24 7.07 -9.39
CA ASP A 64 -14.20 6.78 -10.37
C ASP A 64 -13.59 5.40 -10.17
N ALA A 65 -13.41 4.97 -8.90
CA ALA A 65 -12.89 3.66 -8.57
C ALA A 65 -13.94 2.66 -8.05
N GLY A 66 -15.24 3.02 -8.15
CA GLY A 66 -16.34 2.12 -7.77
C GLY A 66 -16.58 1.98 -6.27
N TYR A 67 -16.07 2.91 -5.45
CA TYR A 67 -16.29 2.93 -4.02
C TYR A 67 -17.51 3.77 -3.67
N PHE A 68 -18.53 3.12 -3.10
CA PHE A 68 -19.80 3.76 -2.77
C PHE A 68 -20.18 3.47 -1.32
N THR A 69 -20.79 4.46 -0.68
CA THR A 69 -21.33 4.34 0.68
C THR A 69 -22.50 3.37 0.78
N LYS A 70 -23.17 3.08 -0.36
CA LYS A 70 -24.23 2.07 -0.49
C LYS A 70 -23.73 0.64 -0.67
N ASN A 71 -22.40 0.42 -0.82
CA ASN A 71 -21.84 -0.92 -0.92
C ASN A 71 -22.00 -1.65 0.43
N ASP A 72 -21.89 -2.96 0.40
CA ASP A 72 -21.82 -3.81 1.59
C ASP A 72 -20.50 -4.59 1.60
N PRO A 73 -19.52 -4.20 2.44
CA PRO A 73 -19.52 -3.08 3.40
C PRO A 73 -19.50 -1.70 2.73
N PRO A 74 -19.96 -0.62 3.43
CA PRO A 74 -19.88 0.75 2.93
C PRO A 74 -18.45 1.19 2.69
N GLN A 75 -18.18 1.79 1.51
CA GLN A 75 -16.86 2.20 1.05
C GLN A 75 -16.87 3.64 0.52
N GLY A 76 -15.72 4.33 0.64
CA GLY A 76 -15.57 5.67 0.11
C GLY A 76 -14.33 6.40 0.60
N GLU A 77 -14.17 7.66 0.18
CA GLU A 77 -13.16 8.55 0.72
C GLU A 77 -13.48 8.88 2.19
N ILE A 78 -12.48 8.74 3.05
CA ILE A 78 -12.60 9.05 4.48
C ILE A 78 -12.51 10.55 4.68
N LEU A 79 -13.52 11.12 5.33
CA LEU A 79 -13.50 12.50 5.78
C LEU A 79 -13.55 12.54 7.31
N ILE A 80 -12.75 13.41 7.91
CA ILE A 80 -12.63 13.55 9.37
C ILE A 80 -12.95 14.99 9.79
N ARG A 81 -13.67 15.14 10.90
CA ARG A 81 -13.95 16.42 11.53
C ARG A 81 -13.81 16.31 13.04
N GLY A 82 -13.27 17.31 13.70
CA GLY A 82 -13.15 17.33 15.17
C GLY A 82 -12.10 18.31 15.66
N GLY A 83 -11.98 18.42 16.97
CA GLY A 83 -11.07 19.39 17.61
C GLY A 83 -9.57 19.09 17.43
N SER A 84 -9.22 17.87 17.00
CA SER A 84 -7.84 17.47 16.70
C SER A 84 -7.42 17.76 15.26
N VAL A 85 -8.38 18.16 14.40
CA VAL A 85 -8.12 18.41 12.97
C VAL A 85 -7.58 19.83 12.81
N THR A 86 -6.49 20.00 12.04
CA THR A 86 -5.98 21.33 11.68
C THR A 86 -7.02 22.13 10.91
N THR A 87 -6.91 23.43 10.94
CA THR A 87 -7.87 24.34 10.27
C THR A 87 -7.38 24.84 8.92
N TYR A 88 -6.06 24.82 8.69
CA TYR A 88 -5.46 25.30 7.44
C TYR A 88 -4.01 24.83 7.32
N TYR A 89 -3.45 24.91 6.11
CA TYR A 89 -2.01 24.80 5.85
C TYR A 89 -1.39 26.20 5.86
N TRP A 90 -0.30 26.36 6.58
CA TRP A 90 0.39 27.64 6.70
C TRP A 90 0.85 28.14 5.32
N ASP A 91 0.53 29.39 5.00
CA ASP A 91 0.90 30.08 3.75
C ASP A 91 0.55 29.30 2.47
N ASN A 92 -0.52 28.49 2.52
CA ASN A 92 -0.98 27.67 1.39
C ASN A 92 -2.52 27.61 1.34
N GLU A 93 -3.11 28.69 0.78
CA GLU A 93 -4.57 28.81 0.68
C GLU A 93 -5.19 27.84 -0.31
N GLU A 94 -4.48 27.50 -1.38
CA GLU A 94 -4.94 26.61 -2.43
C GLU A 94 -5.10 25.18 -1.89
N GLU A 95 -4.06 24.63 -1.25
CA GLU A 95 -4.12 23.34 -0.61
C GLU A 95 -5.12 23.30 0.55
N THR A 96 -5.25 24.41 1.29
CA THR A 96 -6.25 24.50 2.35
C THR A 96 -7.67 24.36 1.78
N LYS A 97 -8.00 25.08 0.71
CA LYS A 97 -9.31 24.98 0.05
C LYS A 97 -9.55 23.58 -0.54
N ALA A 98 -8.52 22.93 -1.08
CA ALA A 98 -8.62 21.59 -1.62
C ALA A 98 -8.83 20.52 -0.53
N ALA A 99 -8.20 20.71 0.64
CA ALA A 99 -8.22 19.75 1.73
C ALA A 99 -9.51 19.77 2.56
N PHE A 100 -10.28 20.87 2.54
CA PHE A 100 -11.49 20.99 3.35
C PHE A 100 -12.75 21.15 2.50
N THR A 101 -13.85 20.57 2.97
CA THR A 101 -15.18 20.84 2.43
C THR A 101 -15.74 22.16 3.00
N GLU A 102 -16.74 22.74 2.35
CA GLU A 102 -17.40 23.96 2.81
C GLU A 102 -18.02 23.81 4.22
N ASP A 103 -18.45 22.60 4.59
CA ASP A 103 -19.01 22.25 5.90
C ASP A 103 -17.94 21.76 6.91
N GLY A 104 -16.65 22.02 6.64
CA GLY A 104 -15.54 21.88 7.57
C GLY A 104 -15.02 20.44 7.78
N TRP A 105 -15.24 19.53 6.84
CA TRP A 105 -14.64 18.20 6.87
C TRP A 105 -13.28 18.21 6.16
N PHE A 106 -12.31 17.61 6.81
CA PHE A 106 -10.99 17.37 6.22
C PHE A 106 -11.04 16.12 5.32
N ARG A 107 -10.60 16.27 4.08
CA ARG A 107 -10.44 15.20 3.10
C ARG A 107 -9.11 14.51 3.32
N THR A 108 -9.12 13.27 3.79
CA THR A 108 -7.88 12.55 4.10
C THR A 108 -7.12 12.11 2.84
N GLY A 109 -7.83 11.97 1.72
CA GLY A 109 -7.31 11.34 0.52
C GLY A 109 -7.14 9.82 0.66
N ASP A 110 -7.60 9.22 1.75
CA ASP A 110 -7.59 7.77 1.97
C ASP A 110 -8.98 7.19 1.66
N ILE A 111 -9.00 6.02 1.06
CA ILE A 111 -10.21 5.25 0.80
C ILE A 111 -10.34 4.19 1.89
N GLY A 112 -11.52 4.09 2.46
CA GLY A 112 -11.78 3.13 3.52
C GLY A 112 -13.13 2.45 3.44
N GLU A 113 -13.34 1.52 4.34
CA GLU A 113 -14.60 0.84 4.58
C GLU A 113 -14.91 0.72 6.07
N PHE A 114 -16.19 0.68 6.43
CA PHE A 114 -16.61 0.28 7.76
C PHE A 114 -17.09 -1.16 7.73
N ASP A 115 -16.54 -1.98 8.64
CA ASP A 115 -17.06 -3.32 8.84
C ASP A 115 -18.40 -3.29 9.61
N LYS A 116 -19.04 -4.46 9.73
CA LYS A 116 -20.33 -4.60 10.43
C LYS A 116 -20.29 -4.25 11.93
N ASN A 117 -19.10 -4.11 12.51
CA ASN A 117 -18.90 -3.70 13.90
C ASN A 117 -18.65 -2.19 14.02
N GLY A 118 -18.59 -1.47 12.89
CA GLY A 118 -18.24 -0.05 12.85
C GLY A 118 -16.74 0.24 12.90
N HIS A 119 -15.89 -0.77 12.73
CA HIS A 119 -14.45 -0.57 12.69
C HIS A 119 -14.01 -0.08 11.30
N LEU A 120 -13.13 0.92 11.31
CA LEU A 120 -12.55 1.47 10.09
C LEU A 120 -11.44 0.55 9.56
N LYS A 121 -11.43 0.38 8.23
CA LYS A 121 -10.33 -0.24 7.47
C LYS A 121 -9.92 0.69 6.36
N ILE A 122 -8.61 0.78 6.10
CA ILE A 122 -8.09 1.47 4.92
C ILE A 122 -8.00 0.48 3.78
N ILE A 123 -8.51 0.88 2.62
CA ILE A 123 -8.41 0.11 1.38
C ILE A 123 -7.14 0.53 0.62
N ASP A 124 -6.99 1.86 0.38
CA ASP A 124 -5.79 2.45 -0.23
C ASP A 124 -5.83 3.99 -0.11
N ARG A 125 -4.80 4.62 -0.66
CA ARG A 125 -4.78 6.06 -0.86
C ARG A 125 -5.31 6.42 -2.24
N LYS A 126 -6.10 7.47 -2.31
CA LYS A 126 -6.64 8.00 -3.57
C LYS A 126 -5.56 8.28 -4.62
N LYS A 127 -4.40 8.82 -4.18
CA LYS A 127 -3.23 9.09 -5.02
C LYS A 127 -2.54 7.81 -5.56
N ASN A 128 -2.76 6.67 -4.91
CA ASN A 128 -2.16 5.38 -5.29
C ASN A 128 -3.10 4.51 -6.12
N LEU A 129 -4.33 5.01 -6.36
CA LEU A 129 -5.26 4.37 -7.26
C LEU A 129 -4.92 4.76 -8.69
N VAL A 130 -4.47 3.80 -9.48
CA VAL A 130 -4.11 4.01 -10.89
C VAL A 130 -5.18 3.40 -11.77
N LYS A 131 -5.69 4.19 -12.71
CA LYS A 131 -6.61 3.72 -13.73
C LYS A 131 -5.81 3.02 -14.83
N THR A 132 -6.18 1.79 -15.14
CA THR A 132 -5.55 1.03 -16.23
C THR A 132 -6.18 1.36 -17.57
N LEU A 133 -5.56 0.91 -18.67
CA LEU A 133 -6.08 1.04 -20.03
C LEU A 133 -7.53 0.54 -20.16
N ASN A 134 -7.89 -0.50 -19.42
CA ASN A 134 -9.24 -1.08 -19.42
C ASN A 134 -10.25 -0.28 -18.57
N GLY A 135 -9.85 0.83 -17.98
CA GLY A 135 -10.68 1.69 -17.14
C GLY A 135 -10.89 1.19 -15.71
N GLU A 136 -10.26 0.09 -15.32
CA GLU A 136 -10.32 -0.43 -13.95
C GLU A 136 -9.23 0.20 -13.07
N TYR A 137 -9.52 0.38 -11.79
CA TYR A 137 -8.56 0.94 -10.85
C TYR A 137 -7.78 -0.15 -10.11
N ILE A 138 -6.48 0.06 -9.97
CA ILE A 138 -5.55 -0.78 -9.21
C ILE A 138 -5.06 0.00 -7.99
N ALA A 139 -5.16 -0.62 -6.83
CA ALA A 139 -4.69 -0.11 -5.55
C ALA A 139 -3.25 -0.56 -5.31
N LEU A 140 -2.25 0.29 -5.59
CA LEU A 140 -0.83 -0.10 -5.61
C LEU A 140 -0.32 -0.58 -4.25
N GLU A 141 -0.68 0.09 -3.15
CA GLU A 141 -0.25 -0.30 -1.79
C GLU A 141 -0.80 -1.69 -1.40
N LYS A 142 -2.01 -2.03 -1.84
CA LYS A 142 -2.58 -3.36 -1.65
C LYS A 142 -1.71 -4.42 -2.31
N LEU A 143 -1.29 -4.18 -3.56
CA LEU A 143 -0.43 -5.11 -4.29
C LEU A 143 0.91 -5.26 -3.59
N GLU A 144 1.55 -4.16 -3.22
CA GLU A 144 2.83 -4.15 -2.51
C GLU A 144 2.73 -4.93 -1.19
N SER A 145 1.65 -4.73 -0.43
CA SER A 145 1.42 -5.45 0.83
C SER A 145 1.34 -6.96 0.62
N VAL A 146 0.64 -7.41 -0.42
CA VAL A 146 0.53 -8.84 -0.75
C VAL A 146 1.87 -9.42 -1.20
N TYR A 147 2.56 -8.76 -2.12
CA TYR A 147 3.85 -9.26 -2.63
C TYR A 147 4.97 -9.20 -1.60
N ARG A 148 4.93 -8.27 -0.66
CA ARG A 148 5.90 -8.15 0.45
C ARG A 148 5.88 -9.36 1.38
N SER A 149 4.82 -10.16 1.39
CA SER A 149 4.76 -11.43 2.13
C SER A 149 5.65 -12.52 1.54
N SER A 150 6.13 -12.36 0.30
CA SER A 150 7.02 -13.33 -0.35
C SER A 150 8.43 -13.27 0.23
N PRO A 151 9.04 -14.41 0.62
CA PRO A 151 10.38 -14.44 1.22
C PRO A 151 11.50 -13.88 0.36
N VAL A 152 11.30 -13.79 -0.96
CA VAL A 152 12.30 -13.23 -1.88
C VAL A 152 12.28 -11.70 -1.91
N VAL A 153 11.23 -11.07 -1.40
CA VAL A 153 11.03 -9.62 -1.42
C VAL A 153 11.60 -8.98 -0.16
N GLY A 154 12.68 -8.24 -0.29
CA GLY A 154 13.22 -7.37 0.77
C GLY A 154 12.52 -6.01 0.77
N ASN A 155 12.42 -5.39 -0.41
CA ASN A 155 11.63 -4.18 -0.62
C ASN A 155 10.94 -4.23 -1.98
N ILE A 156 9.83 -3.48 -2.14
CA ILE A 156 9.01 -3.52 -3.35
C ILE A 156 8.38 -2.16 -3.63
N CYS A 157 8.34 -1.81 -4.92
CA CYS A 157 7.55 -0.74 -5.48
C CYS A 157 6.75 -1.30 -6.66
N VAL A 158 5.44 -1.15 -6.64
CA VAL A 158 4.58 -1.53 -7.76
C VAL A 158 4.26 -0.30 -8.60
N TYR A 159 4.42 -0.44 -9.91
CA TYR A 159 4.10 0.58 -10.88
C TYR A 159 2.98 0.12 -11.81
N ALA A 160 2.04 1.01 -12.09
CA ALA A 160 1.02 0.85 -13.11
C ALA A 160 0.84 2.19 -13.84
N ALA A 161 0.46 2.15 -15.10
CA ALA A 161 0.20 3.34 -15.91
C ALA A 161 -1.12 3.19 -16.67
N GLU A 162 -1.70 4.32 -17.07
CA GLU A 162 -2.97 4.36 -17.78
C GLU A 162 -2.91 3.74 -19.18
N ASP A 163 -1.70 3.66 -19.75
CA ASP A 163 -1.42 3.06 -21.07
C ASP A 163 -1.04 1.57 -20.97
N GLN A 164 -1.08 0.98 -19.77
CA GLN A 164 -0.71 -0.42 -19.55
C GLN A 164 -1.89 -1.24 -19.00
N ASP A 165 -1.95 -2.50 -19.42
CA ASP A 165 -3.00 -3.42 -19.00
C ASP A 165 -2.77 -3.99 -17.60
N LYS A 166 -1.52 -4.08 -17.17
CA LYS A 166 -1.13 -4.76 -15.92
C LYS A 166 0.05 -4.06 -15.25
N PRO A 167 0.11 -4.15 -13.93
CA PRO A 167 1.21 -3.59 -13.15
C PRO A 167 2.51 -4.38 -13.34
N VAL A 168 3.63 -3.71 -13.08
CA VAL A 168 4.97 -4.28 -12.95
C VAL A 168 5.51 -4.01 -11.56
N ALA A 169 6.43 -4.84 -11.08
CA ALA A 169 7.06 -4.62 -9.77
C ALA A 169 8.57 -4.40 -9.92
N ILE A 170 9.10 -3.48 -9.15
CA ILE A 170 10.54 -3.34 -8.91
C ILE A 170 10.76 -3.86 -7.49
N ILE A 171 11.66 -4.82 -7.32
CA ILE A 171 11.97 -5.37 -6.01
C ILE A 171 13.48 -5.32 -5.73
N VAL A 172 13.81 -5.05 -4.47
CA VAL A 172 15.11 -5.34 -3.90
C VAL A 172 14.98 -6.72 -3.27
N PRO A 173 15.60 -7.76 -3.85
CA PRO A 173 15.44 -9.10 -3.35
C PRO A 173 16.24 -9.34 -2.06
N VAL A 174 15.75 -10.25 -1.24
CA VAL A 174 16.55 -10.80 -0.12
C VAL A 174 17.62 -11.70 -0.72
N GLU A 175 18.89 -11.29 -0.60
CA GLU A 175 20.03 -11.95 -1.25
C GLU A 175 20.08 -13.47 -0.98
N VAL A 176 19.91 -13.88 0.28
CA VAL A 176 19.93 -15.30 0.68
C VAL A 176 18.81 -16.07 -0.02
N ALA A 177 17.63 -15.51 -0.12
CA ALA A 177 16.48 -16.15 -0.79
C ALA A 177 16.69 -16.23 -2.31
N LEU A 178 17.24 -15.14 -2.92
CA LEU A 178 17.52 -15.13 -4.36
C LEU A 178 18.60 -16.17 -4.73
N LYS A 179 19.69 -16.24 -3.97
CA LYS A 179 20.76 -17.24 -4.15
C LYS A 179 20.23 -18.68 -4.01
N LYS A 180 19.34 -18.92 -3.06
CA LYS A 180 18.68 -20.21 -2.91
C LYS A 180 17.86 -20.58 -4.15
N ILE A 181 17.03 -19.66 -4.66
CA ILE A 181 16.24 -19.87 -5.89
C ILE A 181 17.16 -20.14 -7.08
N ALA A 182 18.26 -19.39 -7.21
CA ALA A 182 19.24 -19.60 -8.28
C ALA A 182 19.86 -21.00 -8.23
N SER A 183 20.33 -21.42 -7.06
CA SER A 183 20.92 -22.74 -6.82
C SER A 183 19.95 -23.88 -7.12
N GLU A 184 18.71 -23.79 -6.66
CA GLU A 184 17.65 -24.79 -6.92
C GLU A 184 17.30 -24.94 -8.40
N ASN A 185 17.59 -23.91 -9.23
CA ASN A 185 17.31 -23.91 -10.66
C ASN A 185 18.56 -24.03 -11.55
N GLY A 186 19.72 -24.35 -10.95
CA GLY A 186 20.98 -24.53 -11.67
C GLY A 186 21.47 -23.24 -12.34
N ILE A 187 21.23 -22.09 -11.71
CA ILE A 187 21.70 -20.78 -12.17
C ILE A 187 22.93 -20.42 -11.34
N GLU A 188 24.07 -20.29 -12.01
CA GLU A 188 25.33 -19.86 -11.39
C GLU A 188 25.38 -18.34 -11.31
N GLY A 189 25.92 -17.82 -10.21
CA GLY A 189 26.14 -16.40 -9.98
C GLY A 189 26.67 -16.16 -8.58
N ASP A 190 27.85 -15.55 -8.48
CA ASP A 190 28.56 -15.34 -7.22
C ASP A 190 28.13 -14.05 -6.50
N SER A 191 27.61 -13.08 -7.23
CA SER A 191 27.18 -11.79 -6.71
C SER A 191 25.70 -11.52 -6.93
N LEU A 192 25.12 -10.68 -6.07
CA LEU A 192 23.76 -10.20 -6.22
C LEU A 192 23.56 -9.51 -7.58
N GLU A 193 24.52 -8.66 -7.96
CA GLU A 193 24.53 -7.95 -9.24
C GLU A 193 24.42 -8.90 -10.47
N SER A 194 25.17 -10.01 -10.48
CA SER A 194 25.08 -10.99 -11.57
C SER A 194 23.72 -11.71 -11.60
N LEU A 195 23.13 -11.97 -10.44
CA LEU A 195 21.86 -12.66 -10.33
C LEU A 195 20.66 -11.80 -10.71
N VAL A 196 20.64 -10.51 -10.36
CA VAL A 196 19.53 -9.62 -10.67
C VAL A 196 19.38 -9.34 -12.17
N HIS A 197 20.46 -9.49 -12.95
CA HIS A 197 20.44 -9.33 -14.41
C HIS A 197 20.13 -10.63 -15.17
N ASN A 198 20.01 -11.77 -14.46
CA ASN A 198 19.73 -13.06 -15.09
C ASN A 198 18.24 -13.19 -15.48
N GLU A 199 17.94 -13.20 -16.77
CA GLU A 199 16.56 -13.24 -17.29
C GLU A 199 15.79 -14.53 -16.91
N LYS A 200 16.49 -15.68 -16.83
CA LYS A 200 15.86 -16.93 -16.37
C LYS A 200 15.45 -16.81 -14.91
N LEU A 201 16.29 -16.24 -14.07
CA LEU A 201 15.99 -16.03 -12.65
C LEU A 201 14.86 -15.02 -12.45
N LYS A 202 14.86 -13.90 -13.21
CA LYS A 202 13.73 -12.95 -13.21
C LYS A 202 12.42 -13.64 -13.54
N SER A 203 12.40 -14.50 -14.56
CA SER A 203 11.19 -15.23 -14.96
C SER A 203 10.70 -16.19 -13.86
N ILE A 204 11.60 -16.82 -13.10
CA ILE A 204 11.26 -17.70 -11.98
C ILE A 204 10.68 -16.88 -10.83
N VAL A 205 11.34 -15.78 -10.46
CA VAL A 205 10.87 -14.87 -9.41
C VAL A 205 9.49 -14.29 -9.77
N LEU A 206 9.29 -13.87 -11.03
CA LEU A 206 7.99 -13.39 -11.49
C LEU A 206 6.88 -14.43 -11.28
N LYS A 207 7.12 -15.69 -11.65
CA LYS A 207 6.13 -16.77 -11.45
C LYS A 207 5.83 -17.01 -9.97
N GLN A 208 6.84 -16.95 -9.11
CA GLN A 208 6.64 -17.08 -7.65
C GLN A 208 5.79 -15.93 -7.12
N LEU A 209 6.08 -14.68 -7.52
CA LEU A 209 5.29 -13.52 -7.13
C LEU A 209 3.85 -13.59 -7.65
N GLN A 210 3.65 -13.99 -8.91
CA GLN A 210 2.31 -14.20 -9.47
C GLN A 210 1.52 -15.24 -8.68
N SER A 211 2.17 -16.32 -8.24
CA SER A 211 1.55 -17.33 -7.38
C SER A 211 1.20 -16.78 -6.00
N ALA A 212 2.11 -15.99 -5.40
CA ALA A 212 1.87 -15.31 -4.13
C ALA A 212 0.71 -14.31 -4.24
N GLY A 213 0.65 -13.54 -5.33
CA GLY A 213 -0.45 -12.62 -5.60
C GLY A 213 -1.81 -13.32 -5.68
N LYS A 214 -1.89 -14.44 -6.39
CA LYS A 214 -3.12 -15.27 -6.47
C LYS A 214 -3.51 -15.83 -5.10
N ALA A 215 -2.55 -16.35 -4.35
CA ALA A 215 -2.78 -16.86 -3.00
C ALA A 215 -3.23 -15.75 -2.03
N GLY A 216 -2.71 -14.53 -2.20
CA GLY A 216 -3.12 -13.33 -1.45
C GLY A 216 -4.42 -12.69 -1.91
N GLY A 217 -5.15 -13.31 -2.86
CA GLY A 217 -6.49 -12.87 -3.28
C GLY A 217 -6.49 -11.70 -4.28
N LEU A 218 -5.38 -11.45 -4.99
CA LEU A 218 -5.35 -10.44 -6.04
C LEU A 218 -6.15 -10.89 -7.28
N ARG A 219 -6.89 -9.96 -7.88
CA ARG A 219 -7.65 -10.17 -9.12
C ARG A 219 -6.72 -10.28 -10.33
N GLY A 220 -7.20 -10.78 -11.44
CA GLY A 220 -6.40 -10.98 -12.64
C GLY A 220 -5.65 -9.73 -13.16
N ILE A 221 -6.27 -8.55 -13.07
CA ILE A 221 -5.66 -7.27 -13.44
C ILE A 221 -4.62 -6.76 -12.42
N GLU A 222 -4.74 -7.19 -11.17
CA GLU A 222 -3.84 -6.84 -10.07
C GLU A 222 -2.58 -7.72 -10.03
N ILE A 223 -2.54 -8.78 -10.86
CA ILE A 223 -1.37 -9.66 -10.96
C ILE A 223 -0.32 -9.00 -11.86
N ILE A 224 0.87 -8.79 -11.30
CA ILE A 224 2.01 -8.22 -12.05
C ILE A 224 2.36 -9.09 -13.26
N ASN A 225 2.72 -8.44 -14.38
CA ASN A 225 3.17 -9.13 -15.59
C ASN A 225 4.68 -9.01 -15.85
N GLY A 226 5.39 -8.22 -15.03
CA GLY A 226 6.82 -8.04 -15.10
C GLY A 226 7.44 -7.78 -13.74
N VAL A 227 8.73 -8.11 -13.60
CA VAL A 227 9.54 -7.80 -12.43
C VAL A 227 10.90 -7.28 -12.83
N VAL A 228 11.35 -6.23 -12.18
CA VAL A 228 12.72 -5.73 -12.22
C VAL A 228 13.36 -6.05 -10.88
N LEU A 229 14.53 -6.70 -10.89
CA LEU A 229 15.32 -6.95 -9.70
C LEU A 229 16.37 -5.86 -9.57
N SER A 230 16.46 -5.21 -8.41
CA SER A 230 17.48 -4.22 -8.08
C SER A 230 18.51 -4.82 -7.14
N ASP A 231 19.78 -4.55 -7.38
CA ASP A 231 20.89 -4.89 -6.48
C ASP A 231 21.19 -3.78 -5.48
N GLU A 232 20.63 -2.58 -5.70
CA GLU A 232 20.77 -1.46 -4.79
C GLU A 232 19.69 -1.49 -3.71
N GLU A 233 20.11 -1.45 -2.45
CA GLU A 233 19.21 -1.23 -1.32
C GLU A 233 18.71 0.21 -1.31
N TRP A 234 17.40 0.39 -1.14
CA TRP A 234 16.81 1.72 -1.07
C TRP A 234 17.00 2.32 0.32
N THR A 235 17.80 3.38 0.36
CA THR A 235 18.11 4.14 1.58
C THR A 235 17.67 5.59 1.42
N PRO A 236 17.45 6.34 2.53
CA PRO A 236 17.15 7.77 2.45
C PRO A 236 18.22 8.62 1.74
N GLN A 237 19.44 8.08 1.59
CA GLN A 237 20.58 8.77 0.97
C GLN A 237 20.61 8.60 -0.55
N ASN A 238 20.30 7.43 -1.07
CA ASN A 238 20.28 7.15 -2.51
C ASN A 238 18.90 7.32 -3.13
N VAL A 239 17.86 7.23 -2.29
CA VAL A 239 16.50 7.43 -2.71
C VAL A 239 15.80 8.28 -1.67
N SER A 240 15.48 9.53 -2.02
CA SER A 240 14.48 10.25 -1.24
C SER A 240 13.19 9.44 -1.31
N LEU A 241 12.72 8.90 -0.18
CA LEU A 241 11.50 8.08 -0.12
C LEU A 241 10.30 8.77 -0.78
N THR A 242 10.26 10.10 -0.71
CA THR A 242 9.33 10.96 -1.44
C THR A 242 9.65 11.00 -2.94
N THR A 243 10.91 11.03 -3.33
CA THR A 243 11.34 11.10 -4.72
C THR A 243 11.20 9.75 -5.42
N LEU A 244 11.41 8.62 -4.73
CA LEU A 244 11.18 7.29 -5.30
C LEU A 244 9.72 7.07 -5.70
N PHE A 245 8.78 7.48 -4.83
CA PHE A 245 7.37 7.43 -5.17
C PHE A 245 6.99 8.33 -6.36
N PHE A 246 7.69 9.46 -6.56
CA PHE A 246 7.40 10.40 -7.64
C PHE A 246 8.28 10.21 -8.88
N THR A 247 9.57 9.90 -8.73
CA THR A 247 10.53 9.84 -9.84
C THR A 247 10.54 8.48 -10.55
N LEU A 248 10.37 7.37 -9.81
CA LEU A 248 10.17 6.05 -10.45
C LEU A 248 8.81 5.96 -11.17
N ARG A 249 7.84 6.77 -10.75
CA ARG A 249 6.57 6.90 -11.47
C ARG A 249 6.65 7.82 -12.69
N ALA A 250 7.65 8.70 -12.79
CA ALA A 250 7.73 9.68 -13.88
C ALA A 250 8.81 9.39 -14.94
N ASP A 251 10.02 8.93 -14.57
CA ASP A 251 11.16 9.08 -15.47
C ASP A 251 12.07 7.85 -15.72
N HIS A 252 11.91 6.70 -15.04
CA HIS A 252 12.93 5.63 -15.08
C HIS A 252 12.42 4.20 -15.29
N ILE A 253 11.34 4.00 -16.04
CA ILE A 253 11.05 2.66 -16.55
C ILE A 253 11.51 2.58 -17.99
N PRO A 254 12.54 1.76 -18.31
CA PRO A 254 12.84 1.47 -19.70
C PRO A 254 11.58 0.88 -20.34
N ARG A 255 11.15 1.45 -21.47
CA ARG A 255 10.07 0.87 -22.27
C ARG A 255 10.44 -0.59 -22.53
N VAL A 256 9.74 -1.51 -21.88
CA VAL A 256 9.86 -2.93 -22.20
C VAL A 256 9.21 -3.10 -23.56
N THR A 257 10.06 -3.15 -24.59
CA THR A 257 9.68 -3.54 -25.96
C THR A 257 9.49 -5.05 -26.01
#